data_67ff53f6541d3c71e41e953b3db286ce
#
_entry.id   67ff53f6541d3c71e41e953b3db286ce
#
_cell.length_a   1.000
_cell.length_b   1.000
_cell.length_c   1.000
_cell.angle_alpha   90.00
_cell.angle_beta   90.00
_cell.angle_gamma   90.00
#
_symmetry.space_group_name_H-M   'P 1'
#
loop_
_entity.id
_entity.type
_entity.pdbx_description
1 polymer ?
#
loop_
_entity_poly.entity_id
_entity_poly.type
_entity_poly.pdbx_seq_one_letter_code
_entity_poly.pdbx_strand_id
1 'polypeptide(L)'
;MTEVKNEKMNRVTVHLDEKPIYDIVMTEDFSALPGEIEKLSISNRRLCIVTDSNVEKLYLNEVKELLAPCCKTVISFVFPAGEEHKNLDTVRDLYETLILNHFDRNDMLAALGGGVVGDLCGFAAATYLRGVAFMQIPTTLLSQVDSSIGGKTGVDFDAYKNMVGAFHMPKLVFTNINTLQTLPDNQFSAGMGEVIKHGLIKDAAYYEWLLENAADIWARKPDALRKTVTWSNEIKRAVVEKDPTEEHTVAFFGR
;
A
#
# COMPACT_ATOMS: atom_id res chain seq x y z
N MET A 1 16.62 -15.05 25.44
CA MET A 1 16.13 -15.86 24.29
C MET A 1 15.16 -15.03 23.47
N THR A 2 15.63 -13.95 22.80
CA THR A 2 14.77 -12.95 22.11
C THR A 2 15.40 -12.46 20.79
N GLU A 3 16.32 -13.23 20.18
CA GLU A 3 17.04 -12.77 18.96
C GLU A 3 16.67 -13.48 17.66
N VAL A 4 15.74 -14.43 17.64
CA VAL A 4 15.47 -15.27 16.45
C VAL A 4 14.34 -14.72 15.56
N LYS A 5 13.65 -13.63 15.92
CA LYS A 5 12.49 -13.11 15.15
C LYS A 5 12.82 -12.02 14.12
N ASN A 6 14.07 -11.58 13.98
CA ASN A 6 14.39 -10.38 13.18
C ASN A 6 14.87 -10.65 11.74
N GLU A 7 15.10 -11.90 11.35
CA GLU A 7 15.63 -12.21 9.99
C GLU A 7 14.57 -12.19 8.87
N LYS A 8 13.28 -12.11 9.20
CA LYS A 8 12.18 -12.15 8.21
C LYS A 8 11.51 -10.80 7.96
N MET A 9 11.93 -9.74 8.62
CA MET A 9 11.36 -8.39 8.45
C MET A 9 12.36 -7.47 7.76
N ASN A 10 12.02 -7.02 6.55
CA ASN A 10 12.77 -5.99 5.85
C ASN A 10 12.09 -4.64 6.05
N ARG A 11 12.89 -3.59 6.22
CA ARG A 11 12.41 -2.20 6.37
C ARG A 11 13.14 -1.28 5.40
N VAL A 12 12.38 -0.46 4.69
CA VAL A 12 12.88 0.59 3.81
C VAL A 12 12.27 1.90 4.27
N THR A 13 13.09 2.84 4.73
CA THR A 13 12.62 4.16 5.15
C THR A 13 12.62 5.11 3.97
N VAL A 14 11.51 5.80 3.76
CA VAL A 14 11.35 6.83 2.72
C VAL A 14 11.61 8.21 3.34
N HIS A 15 12.45 9.02 2.69
CA HIS A 15 12.83 10.34 3.14
C HIS A 15 12.28 11.43 2.19
N LEU A 16 12.04 12.60 2.75
CA LEU A 16 11.78 13.83 2.00
C LEU A 16 12.65 14.92 2.62
N ASP A 17 13.46 15.60 1.80
CA ASP A 17 14.44 16.59 2.27
C ASP A 17 15.32 16.02 3.40
N GLU A 18 15.84 14.80 3.20
CA GLU A 18 16.68 14.06 4.16
C GLU A 18 15.99 13.66 5.49
N LYS A 19 14.69 13.96 5.65
CA LYS A 19 13.93 13.60 6.83
C LYS A 19 13.11 12.34 6.60
N PRO A 20 13.13 11.37 7.52
CA PRO A 20 12.29 10.19 7.41
C PRO A 20 10.82 10.58 7.51
N ILE A 21 9.98 10.10 6.60
CA ILE A 21 8.55 10.41 6.55
C ILE A 21 7.67 9.21 6.82
N TYR A 22 8.03 8.03 6.34
CA TYR A 22 7.38 6.77 6.67
C TYR A 22 8.28 5.58 6.35
N ASP A 23 7.91 4.43 6.90
CA ASP A 23 8.57 3.15 6.63
C ASP A 23 7.72 2.26 5.72
N ILE A 24 8.39 1.52 4.85
CA ILE A 24 7.86 0.35 4.16
C ILE A 24 8.37 -0.87 4.91
N VAL A 25 7.48 -1.61 5.56
CA VAL A 25 7.79 -2.80 6.34
C VAL A 25 7.30 -4.02 5.59
N MET A 26 8.19 -4.96 5.29
CA MET A 26 7.89 -6.19 4.57
C MET A 26 8.02 -7.39 5.49
N THR A 27 6.98 -8.21 5.52
CA THR A 27 6.85 -9.40 6.36
C THR A 27 6.25 -10.57 5.58
N GLU A 28 6.18 -11.74 6.18
CA GLU A 28 5.51 -12.91 5.60
C GLU A 28 4.09 -13.13 6.13
N ASP A 29 3.68 -12.37 7.15
CA ASP A 29 2.33 -12.42 7.75
C ASP A 29 1.97 -11.06 8.36
N PHE A 30 0.80 -10.95 8.99
CA PHE A 30 0.35 -9.72 9.65
C PHE A 30 0.73 -9.63 11.14
N SER A 31 1.46 -10.59 11.69
CA SER A 31 1.75 -10.68 13.14
C SER A 31 2.54 -9.49 13.69
N ALA A 32 3.36 -8.84 12.87
CA ALA A 32 4.12 -7.66 13.25
C ALA A 32 3.32 -6.34 13.15
N LEU A 33 2.15 -6.35 12.49
CA LEU A 33 1.36 -5.14 12.24
C LEU A 33 0.95 -4.40 13.52
N PRO A 34 0.52 -5.05 14.63
CA PRO A 34 0.24 -4.36 15.88
C PRO A 34 1.42 -3.54 16.40
N GLY A 35 2.63 -4.11 16.42
CA GLY A 35 3.83 -3.43 16.89
C GLY A 35 4.24 -2.22 16.01
N GLU A 36 3.94 -2.27 14.71
CA GLU A 36 4.18 -1.13 13.82
C GLU A 36 3.14 -0.03 14.02
N ILE A 37 1.88 -0.38 14.27
CA ILE A 37 0.81 0.56 14.59
C ILE A 37 1.05 1.28 15.91
N GLU A 38 1.55 0.61 16.94
CA GLU A 38 1.88 1.22 18.23
C GLU A 38 2.90 2.36 18.08
N LYS A 39 3.87 2.23 17.17
CA LYS A 39 4.84 3.29 16.86
C LYS A 39 4.19 4.56 16.30
N LEU A 40 3.02 4.45 15.69
CA LEU A 40 2.26 5.59 15.17
C LEU A 40 1.45 6.33 16.25
N SER A 41 1.47 5.84 17.50
CA SER A 41 0.79 6.46 18.65
C SER A 41 -0.72 6.65 18.46
N ILE A 42 -1.39 5.61 17.89
CA ILE A 42 -2.83 5.66 17.60
C ILE A 42 -3.72 4.93 18.61
N SER A 43 -3.19 4.49 19.75
CA SER A 43 -3.92 3.68 20.74
C SER A 43 -5.25 4.29 21.23
N ASN A 44 -5.35 5.62 21.26
CA ASN A 44 -6.57 6.36 21.63
C ASN A 44 -7.38 6.85 20.41
N ARG A 45 -7.08 6.38 19.19
CA ARG A 45 -7.70 6.82 17.94
C ARG A 45 -8.62 5.75 17.37
N ARG A 46 -9.55 6.18 16.52
CA ARG A 46 -10.35 5.26 15.70
C ARG A 46 -9.57 4.91 14.45
N LEU A 47 -9.76 3.69 13.97
CA LEU A 47 -9.21 3.21 12.72
C LEU A 47 -10.35 2.73 11.81
N CYS A 48 -10.38 3.19 10.56
CA CYS A 48 -11.26 2.64 9.54
C CYS A 48 -10.43 1.84 8.53
N ILE A 49 -10.67 0.54 8.44
CA ILE A 49 -10.08 -0.32 7.41
C ILE A 49 -10.94 -0.20 6.16
N VAL A 50 -10.38 0.37 5.09
CA VAL A 50 -11.00 0.49 3.78
C VAL A 50 -10.50 -0.66 2.91
N THR A 51 -11.42 -1.43 2.34
CA THR A 51 -11.09 -2.61 1.52
C THR A 51 -12.15 -2.85 0.44
N ASP A 52 -11.87 -3.74 -0.50
CA ASP A 52 -12.84 -4.18 -1.50
C ASP A 52 -13.43 -5.57 -1.21
N SER A 53 -14.49 -5.93 -1.91
CA SER A 53 -15.24 -7.19 -1.73
C SER A 53 -14.45 -8.47 -2.02
N ASN A 54 -13.30 -8.39 -2.70
CA ASN A 54 -12.42 -9.53 -2.94
C ASN A 54 -11.48 -9.73 -1.74
N VAL A 55 -10.82 -8.65 -1.30
CA VAL A 55 -9.83 -8.65 -0.24
C VAL A 55 -10.48 -8.83 1.14
N GLU A 56 -11.70 -8.32 1.33
CA GLU A 56 -12.50 -8.52 2.54
C GLU A 56 -12.52 -9.99 2.98
N LYS A 57 -12.87 -10.87 2.05
CA LYS A 57 -13.04 -12.31 2.31
C LYS A 57 -11.75 -13.03 2.71
N LEU A 58 -10.61 -12.46 2.33
CA LEU A 58 -9.30 -13.07 2.53
C LEU A 58 -8.61 -12.59 3.81
N TYR A 59 -8.67 -11.29 4.10
CA TYR A 59 -7.76 -10.67 5.08
C TYR A 59 -8.43 -9.74 6.08
N LEU A 60 -9.66 -9.23 5.82
CA LEU A 60 -10.26 -8.20 6.67
C LEU A 60 -10.41 -8.65 8.13
N ASN A 61 -10.91 -9.86 8.35
CA ASN A 61 -11.15 -10.36 9.70
C ASN A 61 -9.84 -10.49 10.49
N GLU A 62 -8.80 -11.09 9.90
CA GLU A 62 -7.49 -11.23 10.52
C GLU A 62 -6.89 -9.87 10.89
N VAL A 63 -6.85 -8.95 9.94
CA VAL A 63 -6.28 -7.61 10.17
C VAL A 63 -7.09 -6.83 11.22
N LYS A 64 -8.41 -6.95 11.19
CA LYS A 64 -9.29 -6.28 12.17
C LYS A 64 -9.10 -6.82 13.59
N GLU A 65 -8.99 -8.13 13.76
CA GLU A 65 -8.74 -8.77 15.05
C GLU A 65 -7.38 -8.38 15.62
N LEU A 66 -6.33 -8.34 14.78
CA LEU A 66 -4.99 -7.92 15.19
C LEU A 66 -4.95 -6.45 15.63
N LEU A 67 -5.72 -5.57 14.97
CA LEU A 67 -5.69 -4.13 15.23
C LEU A 67 -6.69 -3.67 16.31
N ALA A 68 -7.70 -4.47 16.63
CA ALA A 68 -8.70 -4.13 17.63
C ALA A 68 -8.09 -3.78 19.02
N PRO A 69 -7.07 -4.49 19.53
CA PRO A 69 -6.44 -4.13 20.80
C PRO A 69 -5.58 -2.85 20.74
N CYS A 70 -5.13 -2.44 19.53
CA CYS A 70 -4.21 -1.33 19.33
C CYS A 70 -4.91 0.03 19.19
N CYS A 71 -6.23 0.05 19.02
CA CYS A 71 -7.01 1.24 18.69
C CYS A 71 -8.20 1.40 19.64
N LYS A 72 -8.70 2.63 19.78
CA LYS A 72 -9.93 2.89 20.53
C LYS A 72 -11.15 2.16 19.93
N THR A 73 -11.23 2.12 18.61
CA THR A 73 -12.29 1.46 17.84
C THR A 73 -11.77 1.15 16.46
N VAL A 74 -12.07 -0.04 15.93
CA VAL A 74 -11.77 -0.42 14.56
C VAL A 74 -13.08 -0.71 13.83
N ILE A 75 -13.36 0.08 12.79
CA ILE A 75 -14.46 -0.16 11.85
C ILE A 75 -13.92 -0.57 10.49
N SER A 76 -14.79 -1.01 9.60
CA SER A 76 -14.45 -1.31 8.22
C SER A 76 -15.43 -0.67 7.25
N PHE A 77 -14.91 -0.24 6.10
CA PHE A 77 -15.68 0.17 4.93
C PHE A 77 -15.31 -0.74 3.77
N VAL A 78 -16.29 -1.42 3.21
CA VAL A 78 -16.11 -2.36 2.10
C VAL A 78 -16.89 -1.86 0.91
N PHE A 79 -16.22 -1.75 -0.25
CA PHE A 79 -16.85 -1.38 -1.51
C PHE A 79 -16.68 -2.49 -2.56
N PRO A 80 -17.48 -2.53 -3.63
CA PRO A 80 -17.33 -3.55 -4.66
C PRO A 80 -15.97 -3.47 -5.34
N ALA A 81 -15.34 -4.62 -5.57
CA ALA A 81 -14.04 -4.69 -6.27
C ALA A 81 -14.20 -4.27 -7.74
N GLY A 82 -13.23 -3.54 -8.27
CA GLY A 82 -13.17 -3.10 -9.66
C GLY A 82 -12.76 -1.63 -9.78
N GLU A 83 -12.09 -1.30 -10.88
CA GLU A 83 -11.66 0.07 -11.18
C GLU A 83 -12.83 1.04 -11.30
N GLU A 84 -13.98 0.57 -11.79
CA GLU A 84 -15.21 1.34 -11.93
C GLU A 84 -15.74 1.91 -10.62
N HIS A 85 -15.31 1.34 -9.49
CA HIS A 85 -15.66 1.80 -8.16
C HIS A 85 -14.63 2.77 -7.55
N LYS A 86 -13.52 3.05 -8.25
CA LYS A 86 -12.54 4.07 -7.88
C LYS A 86 -13.02 5.46 -8.31
N ASN A 87 -14.06 5.97 -7.68
CA ASN A 87 -14.76 7.20 -8.08
C ASN A 87 -15.19 8.05 -6.89
N LEU A 88 -15.69 9.25 -7.17
CA LEU A 88 -16.12 10.21 -6.13
C LEU A 88 -17.36 9.75 -5.35
N ASP A 89 -18.23 8.93 -5.93
CA ASP A 89 -19.41 8.42 -5.23
C ASP A 89 -18.99 7.44 -4.12
N THR A 90 -18.08 6.53 -4.40
CA THR A 90 -17.50 5.62 -3.38
C THR A 90 -16.79 6.41 -2.27
N VAL A 91 -16.06 7.47 -2.64
CA VAL A 91 -15.41 8.36 -1.64
C VAL A 91 -16.48 9.06 -0.77
N ARG A 92 -17.58 9.51 -1.35
CA ARG A 92 -18.69 10.12 -0.62
C ARG A 92 -19.29 9.16 0.41
N ASP A 93 -19.50 7.90 0.01
CA ASP A 93 -20.06 6.87 0.90
C ASP A 93 -19.07 6.55 2.06
N LEU A 94 -17.76 6.56 1.77
CA LEU A 94 -16.75 6.47 2.81
C LEU A 94 -16.80 7.66 3.78
N TYR A 95 -16.96 8.90 3.28
CA TYR A 95 -17.12 10.07 4.17
C TYR A 95 -18.35 9.96 5.06
N GLU A 96 -19.49 9.53 4.53
CA GLU A 96 -20.68 9.31 5.32
C GLU A 96 -20.44 8.29 6.44
N THR A 97 -19.76 7.18 6.10
CA THR A 97 -19.36 6.17 7.09
C THR A 97 -18.48 6.76 8.19
N LEU A 98 -17.49 7.58 7.84
CA LEU A 98 -16.61 8.21 8.82
C LEU A 98 -17.35 9.21 9.72
N ILE A 99 -18.25 10.03 9.15
CA ILE A 99 -19.06 11.00 9.88
C ILE A 99 -20.00 10.31 10.88
N LEU A 100 -20.70 9.28 10.43
CA LEU A 100 -21.65 8.52 11.28
C LEU A 100 -20.94 7.78 12.44
N ASN A 101 -19.67 7.44 12.26
CA ASN A 101 -18.84 6.83 13.30
C ASN A 101 -17.96 7.83 14.05
N HIS A 102 -18.25 9.14 13.91
CA HIS A 102 -17.62 10.24 14.66
C HIS A 102 -16.10 10.31 14.50
N PHE A 103 -15.56 10.02 13.31
CA PHE A 103 -14.14 10.17 13.03
C PHE A 103 -13.73 11.64 13.08
N ASP A 104 -12.63 11.94 13.76
CA ASP A 104 -12.04 13.26 13.88
C ASP A 104 -10.65 13.35 13.21
N ARG A 105 -9.98 14.51 13.30
CA ARG A 105 -8.69 14.76 12.65
C ARG A 105 -7.53 13.88 13.14
N ASN A 106 -7.67 13.30 14.30
CA ASN A 106 -6.63 12.48 14.91
C ASN A 106 -6.80 11.00 14.56
N ASP A 107 -7.95 10.62 14.00
CA ASP A 107 -8.23 9.25 13.60
C ASP A 107 -7.47 8.88 12.31
N MET A 108 -7.46 7.62 11.95
CA MET A 108 -6.66 7.10 10.86
C MET A 108 -7.47 6.19 9.92
N LEU A 109 -7.09 6.18 8.64
CA LEU A 109 -7.57 5.21 7.67
C LEU A 109 -6.49 4.17 7.37
N ALA A 110 -6.89 2.94 7.08
CA ALA A 110 -6.01 1.86 6.63
C ALA A 110 -6.53 1.30 5.30
N ALA A 111 -5.75 1.44 4.24
CA ALA A 111 -6.05 0.88 2.93
C ALA A 111 -5.59 -0.58 2.87
N LEU A 112 -6.49 -1.55 3.00
CA LEU A 112 -6.19 -2.98 2.90
C LEU A 112 -6.60 -3.47 1.51
N GLY A 113 -5.67 -3.54 0.55
CA GLY A 113 -6.03 -3.95 -0.81
C GLY A 113 -5.00 -3.67 -1.89
N GLY A 114 -5.44 -3.70 -3.13
CA GLY A 114 -4.66 -3.32 -4.30
C GLY A 114 -4.58 -1.80 -4.51
N GLY A 115 -4.08 -1.38 -5.68
CA GLY A 115 -3.93 0.05 -6.03
C GLY A 115 -5.24 0.83 -5.99
N VAL A 116 -6.36 0.23 -6.42
CA VAL A 116 -7.70 0.85 -6.36
C VAL A 116 -8.05 1.28 -4.93
N VAL A 117 -7.86 0.36 -3.98
CA VAL A 117 -8.13 0.61 -2.56
C VAL A 117 -7.17 1.64 -1.99
N GLY A 118 -5.87 1.53 -2.32
CA GLY A 118 -4.84 2.46 -1.87
C GLY A 118 -5.09 3.90 -2.33
N ASP A 119 -5.38 4.07 -3.62
CA ASP A 119 -5.64 5.37 -4.24
C ASP A 119 -6.90 6.04 -3.67
N LEU A 120 -8.01 5.29 -3.61
CA LEU A 120 -9.30 5.78 -3.09
C LEU A 120 -9.21 6.15 -1.60
N CYS A 121 -8.65 5.26 -0.79
CA CYS A 121 -8.50 5.50 0.65
C CYS A 121 -7.55 6.67 0.93
N GLY A 122 -6.42 6.76 0.22
CA GLY A 122 -5.48 7.85 0.35
C GLY A 122 -6.07 9.20 -0.05
N PHE A 123 -6.85 9.24 -1.15
CA PHE A 123 -7.58 10.45 -1.56
C PHE A 123 -8.65 10.85 -0.55
N ALA A 124 -9.42 9.88 -0.06
CA ALA A 124 -10.38 10.15 1.01
C ALA A 124 -9.70 10.69 2.27
N ALA A 125 -8.55 10.12 2.66
CA ALA A 125 -7.76 10.60 3.80
C ALA A 125 -7.24 12.02 3.57
N ALA A 126 -6.77 12.34 2.37
CA ALA A 126 -6.27 13.67 2.03
C ALA A 126 -7.32 14.78 2.12
N THR A 127 -8.57 14.45 1.87
CA THR A 127 -9.68 15.42 1.73
C THR A 127 -10.62 15.45 2.91
N TYR A 128 -10.83 14.33 3.63
CA TYR A 128 -11.64 14.28 4.84
C TYR A 128 -11.05 15.19 5.92
N LEU A 129 -11.87 16.10 6.46
CA LEU A 129 -11.48 17.11 7.45
C LEU A 129 -10.20 17.92 7.11
N ARG A 130 -9.89 18.09 5.84
CA ARG A 130 -8.67 18.73 5.27
C ARG A 130 -7.39 17.92 5.49
N GLY A 131 -7.52 16.63 5.67
CA GLY A 131 -6.43 15.68 5.81
C GLY A 131 -6.43 14.96 7.16
N VAL A 132 -6.54 13.63 7.09
CA VAL A 132 -6.34 12.71 8.22
C VAL A 132 -5.20 11.74 7.89
N ALA A 133 -4.60 11.14 8.90
CA ALA A 133 -3.55 10.15 8.68
C ALA A 133 -4.09 8.90 7.97
N PHE A 134 -3.26 8.26 7.14
CA PHE A 134 -3.57 6.94 6.61
C PHE A 134 -2.34 6.05 6.51
N MET A 135 -2.55 4.76 6.37
CA MET A 135 -1.54 3.76 6.09
C MET A 135 -1.99 2.85 4.95
N GLN A 136 -1.02 2.19 4.33
CA GLN A 136 -1.26 1.22 3.26
C GLN A 136 -0.92 -0.20 3.71
N ILE A 137 -1.77 -1.16 3.40
CA ILE A 137 -1.55 -2.60 3.56
C ILE A 137 -1.77 -3.24 2.17
N PRO A 138 -0.78 -3.12 1.27
CA PRO A 138 -0.91 -3.54 -0.12
C PRO A 138 -0.97 -5.07 -0.24
N THR A 139 -1.93 -5.58 -1.05
CA THR A 139 -2.17 -7.02 -1.23
C THR A 139 -1.95 -7.53 -2.65
N THR A 140 -1.72 -6.67 -3.62
CA THR A 140 -1.36 -7.05 -5.00
C THR A 140 0.10 -6.76 -5.28
N LEU A 141 0.72 -7.48 -6.23
CA LEU A 141 2.12 -7.23 -6.58
C LEU A 141 2.33 -5.77 -7.04
N LEU A 142 1.44 -5.27 -7.91
CA LEU A 142 1.51 -3.88 -8.38
C LEU A 142 1.48 -2.87 -7.22
N SER A 143 0.61 -3.07 -6.24
CA SER A 143 0.57 -2.18 -5.09
C SER A 143 1.77 -2.33 -4.16
N GLN A 144 2.33 -3.52 -4.00
CA GLN A 144 3.51 -3.76 -3.17
C GLN A 144 4.80 -3.15 -3.74
N VAL A 145 4.90 -3.02 -5.07
CA VAL A 145 6.13 -2.56 -5.72
C VAL A 145 6.07 -1.13 -6.27
N ASP A 146 4.86 -0.56 -6.42
CA ASP A 146 4.67 0.74 -7.05
C ASP A 146 3.61 1.61 -6.37
N SER A 147 2.32 1.30 -6.48
CA SER A 147 1.26 2.26 -6.16
C SER A 147 1.12 2.61 -4.67
N SER A 148 1.61 1.79 -3.74
CA SER A 148 1.62 2.13 -2.32
C SER A 148 2.80 3.03 -1.92
N ILE A 149 3.75 3.27 -2.81
CA ILE A 149 4.99 4.00 -2.53
C ILE A 149 4.91 5.39 -3.14
N GLY A 150 5.07 6.39 -2.30
CA GLY A 150 4.85 7.79 -2.66
C GLY A 150 3.51 8.30 -2.14
N GLY A 151 3.16 9.51 -2.55
CA GLY A 151 1.97 10.21 -2.06
C GLY A 151 0.87 10.36 -3.10
N LYS A 152 0.98 9.75 -4.27
CA LYS A 152 -0.05 9.85 -5.29
C LYS A 152 -1.30 9.11 -4.86
N THR A 153 -2.40 9.84 -4.73
CA THR A 153 -3.71 9.27 -4.40
C THR A 153 -4.76 9.89 -5.32
N GLY A 154 -5.80 9.18 -5.65
CA GLY A 154 -6.79 9.72 -6.56
C GLY A 154 -7.88 8.76 -6.95
N VAL A 155 -8.85 9.31 -7.67
CA VAL A 155 -9.98 8.59 -8.22
C VAL A 155 -10.21 8.97 -9.67
N ASP A 156 -10.95 8.13 -10.35
CA ASP A 156 -11.38 8.37 -11.72
C ASP A 156 -12.53 9.38 -11.75
N PHE A 157 -12.61 10.13 -12.82
CA PHE A 157 -13.69 11.06 -13.08
C PHE A 157 -14.33 10.70 -14.43
N ASP A 158 -15.54 10.18 -14.40
CA ASP A 158 -16.24 9.63 -15.56
C ASP A 158 -15.36 8.60 -16.30
N ALA A 159 -15.01 8.87 -17.55
CA ALA A 159 -14.16 8.02 -18.39
C ALA A 159 -12.66 8.31 -18.22
N TYR A 160 -12.28 9.27 -17.39
CA TYR A 160 -10.90 9.73 -17.25
C TYR A 160 -10.27 9.15 -16.00
N LYS A 161 -9.20 8.37 -16.17
CA LYS A 161 -8.49 7.73 -15.07
C LYS A 161 -7.61 8.73 -14.29
N ASN A 162 -7.65 8.62 -12.95
CA ASN A 162 -6.76 9.33 -12.03
C ASN A 162 -6.76 10.88 -12.18
N MET A 163 -7.86 11.48 -12.63
CA MET A 163 -7.91 12.92 -12.89
C MET A 163 -8.21 13.76 -11.65
N VAL A 164 -8.76 13.15 -10.61
CA VAL A 164 -9.06 13.83 -9.34
C VAL A 164 -8.20 13.19 -8.26
N GLY A 165 -7.27 13.94 -7.69
CA GLY A 165 -6.34 13.37 -6.74
C GLY A 165 -5.65 14.40 -5.85
N ALA A 166 -4.83 13.90 -4.94
CA ALA A 166 -4.01 14.68 -4.04
C ALA A 166 -2.70 13.95 -3.76
N PHE A 167 -1.64 14.72 -3.47
CA PHE A 167 -0.42 14.16 -2.90
C PHE A 167 -0.60 14.05 -1.38
N HIS A 168 -0.66 12.82 -0.89
CA HIS A 168 -0.83 12.53 0.54
C HIS A 168 0.02 11.32 0.93
N MET A 169 1.11 11.55 1.66
CA MET A 169 2.03 10.48 2.04
C MET A 169 1.43 9.60 3.15
N PRO A 170 1.52 8.27 3.05
CA PRO A 170 1.10 7.37 4.12
C PRO A 170 2.00 7.54 5.35
N LYS A 171 1.52 7.12 6.52
CA LYS A 171 2.32 7.04 7.75
C LYS A 171 3.08 5.72 7.89
N LEU A 172 2.65 4.71 7.16
CA LEU A 172 3.22 3.37 7.12
C LEU A 172 2.76 2.68 5.84
N VAL A 173 3.64 1.92 5.22
CA VAL A 173 3.29 0.88 4.24
C VAL A 173 3.67 -0.47 4.85
N PHE A 174 2.68 -1.32 5.13
CA PHE A 174 2.90 -2.63 5.72
C PHE A 174 2.57 -3.72 4.71
N THR A 175 3.59 -4.42 4.24
CA THR A 175 3.50 -5.42 3.17
C THR A 175 3.63 -6.83 3.75
N ASN A 176 2.56 -7.62 3.66
CA ASN A 176 2.62 -9.06 3.83
C ASN A 176 2.84 -9.71 2.46
N ILE A 177 4.04 -10.22 2.21
CA ILE A 177 4.41 -10.80 0.89
C ILE A 177 3.55 -12.03 0.57
N ASN A 178 3.10 -12.78 1.58
CA ASN A 178 2.29 -13.99 1.37
C ASN A 178 0.88 -13.69 0.83
N THR A 179 0.42 -12.43 0.82
CA THR A 179 -0.81 -12.08 0.10
C THR A 179 -0.71 -12.34 -1.41
N LEU A 180 0.50 -12.39 -1.95
CA LEU A 180 0.75 -12.74 -3.34
C LEU A 180 0.43 -14.21 -3.66
N GLN A 181 0.35 -15.09 -2.66
CA GLN A 181 -0.01 -16.50 -2.87
C GLN A 181 -1.48 -16.66 -3.29
N THR A 182 -2.35 -15.77 -2.85
CA THR A 182 -3.79 -15.78 -3.19
C THR A 182 -4.14 -14.87 -4.36
N LEU A 183 -3.16 -14.11 -4.88
CA LEU A 183 -3.37 -13.17 -5.98
C LEU A 183 -3.63 -13.93 -7.29
N PRO A 184 -4.70 -13.65 -8.06
CA PRO A 184 -4.93 -14.24 -9.37
C PRO A 184 -3.75 -14.03 -10.33
N ASP A 185 -3.47 -15.01 -11.21
CA ASP A 185 -2.31 -14.99 -12.09
C ASP A 185 -2.28 -13.78 -13.05
N ASN A 186 -3.43 -13.34 -13.53
CA ASN A 186 -3.54 -12.14 -14.37
C ASN A 186 -3.14 -10.87 -13.59
N GLN A 187 -3.49 -10.76 -12.32
CA GLN A 187 -3.09 -9.64 -11.46
C GLN A 187 -1.61 -9.71 -11.09
N PHE A 188 -1.09 -10.92 -10.86
CA PHE A 188 0.33 -11.12 -10.63
C PHE A 188 1.13 -10.72 -11.88
N SER A 189 0.69 -11.16 -13.06
CA SER A 189 1.30 -10.81 -14.35
C SER A 189 1.30 -9.29 -14.59
N ALA A 190 0.20 -8.59 -14.27
CA ALA A 190 0.13 -7.14 -14.36
C ALA A 190 1.17 -6.44 -13.47
N GLY A 191 1.34 -6.91 -12.23
CA GLY A 191 2.39 -6.41 -11.33
C GLY A 191 3.80 -6.70 -11.82
N MET A 192 4.03 -7.85 -12.46
CA MET A 192 5.33 -8.18 -13.07
C MET A 192 5.72 -7.23 -14.19
N GLY A 193 4.76 -6.64 -14.90
CA GLY A 193 5.04 -5.58 -15.88
C GLY A 193 5.79 -4.39 -15.26
N GLU A 194 5.40 -3.95 -14.07
CA GLU A 194 6.06 -2.87 -13.34
C GLU A 194 7.43 -3.31 -12.79
N VAL A 195 7.52 -4.52 -12.24
CA VAL A 195 8.78 -5.11 -11.78
C VAL A 195 9.83 -5.14 -12.90
N ILE A 196 9.46 -5.62 -14.08
CA ILE A 196 10.33 -5.66 -15.26
C ILE A 196 10.73 -4.24 -15.70
N LYS A 197 9.79 -3.31 -15.69
CA LYS A 197 10.04 -1.90 -16.00
C LYS A 197 11.08 -1.29 -15.06
N HIS A 198 11.02 -1.56 -13.76
CA HIS A 198 12.04 -1.11 -12.80
C HIS A 198 13.44 -1.58 -13.19
N GLY A 199 13.60 -2.86 -13.55
CA GLY A 199 14.87 -3.42 -14.00
C GLY A 199 15.36 -2.77 -15.30
N LEU A 200 14.51 -2.70 -16.31
CA LEU A 200 14.85 -2.14 -17.62
C LEU A 200 15.28 -0.67 -17.59
N ILE A 201 14.64 0.14 -16.73
CA ILE A 201 14.85 1.59 -16.73
C ILE A 201 15.94 2.01 -15.74
N LYS A 202 16.08 1.31 -14.61
CA LYS A 202 16.90 1.79 -13.48
C LYS A 202 18.04 0.87 -13.07
N ASP A 203 17.92 -0.44 -13.26
CA ASP A 203 18.89 -1.38 -12.69
C ASP A 203 19.02 -2.64 -13.54
N ALA A 204 20.05 -2.67 -14.40
CA ALA A 204 20.34 -3.79 -15.28
C ALA A 204 20.63 -5.10 -14.50
N ALA A 205 21.29 -5.01 -13.34
CA ALA A 205 21.58 -6.18 -12.51
C ALA A 205 20.29 -6.77 -11.93
N TYR A 206 19.30 -5.91 -11.59
CA TYR A 206 17.98 -6.38 -11.20
C TYR A 206 17.26 -7.09 -12.35
N TYR A 207 17.33 -6.54 -13.56
CA TYR A 207 16.72 -7.16 -14.73
C TYR A 207 17.32 -8.53 -15.03
N GLU A 208 18.66 -8.65 -15.02
CA GLU A 208 19.36 -9.92 -15.21
C GLU A 208 18.95 -10.95 -14.14
N TRP A 209 18.91 -10.52 -12.87
CA TRP A 209 18.47 -11.38 -11.78
C TRP A 209 17.00 -11.86 -11.96
N LEU A 210 16.10 -11.00 -12.46
CA LEU A 210 14.71 -11.38 -12.75
C LEU A 210 14.64 -12.47 -13.81
N LEU A 211 15.48 -12.40 -14.86
CA LEU A 211 15.52 -13.42 -15.91
C LEU A 211 16.03 -14.76 -15.36
N GLU A 212 17.11 -14.75 -14.58
CA GLU A 212 17.70 -15.95 -13.99
C GLU A 212 16.76 -16.65 -13.00
N ASN A 213 15.92 -15.88 -12.28
CA ASN A 213 15.03 -16.38 -11.24
C ASN A 213 13.55 -16.42 -11.68
N ALA A 214 13.26 -16.25 -12.95
CA ALA A 214 11.89 -16.17 -13.46
C ALA A 214 11.02 -17.35 -13.03
N ALA A 215 11.52 -18.59 -13.10
CA ALA A 215 10.78 -19.79 -12.71
C ALA A 215 10.38 -19.75 -11.21
N ASP A 216 11.26 -19.31 -10.33
CA ASP A 216 11.02 -19.22 -8.90
C ASP A 216 10.05 -18.08 -8.55
N ILE A 217 10.14 -16.96 -9.26
CA ILE A 217 9.21 -15.82 -9.12
C ILE A 217 7.79 -16.24 -9.54
N TRP A 218 7.64 -16.89 -10.71
CA TRP A 218 6.35 -17.37 -11.19
C TRP A 218 5.78 -18.49 -10.33
N ALA A 219 6.63 -19.33 -9.74
CA ALA A 219 6.25 -20.33 -8.73
C ALA A 219 5.94 -19.69 -7.36
N ARG A 220 6.04 -18.35 -7.24
CA ARG A 220 5.78 -17.57 -6.02
C ARG A 220 6.57 -18.06 -4.80
N LYS A 221 7.82 -18.50 -5.01
CA LYS A 221 8.68 -18.92 -3.90
C LYS A 221 8.95 -17.72 -2.97
N PRO A 222 8.81 -17.86 -1.65
CA PRO A 222 8.89 -16.75 -0.70
C PRO A 222 10.16 -15.90 -0.83
N ASP A 223 11.33 -16.54 -0.94
CA ASP A 223 12.61 -15.81 -1.06
C ASP A 223 12.72 -15.03 -2.38
N ALA A 224 12.23 -15.60 -3.48
CA ALA A 224 12.21 -14.92 -4.78
C ALA A 224 11.25 -13.73 -4.75
N LEU A 225 10.05 -13.89 -4.19
CA LEU A 225 9.09 -12.79 -4.03
C LEU A 225 9.64 -11.69 -3.12
N ARG A 226 10.22 -12.05 -1.98
CA ARG A 226 10.81 -11.09 -1.05
C ARG A 226 11.88 -10.25 -1.74
N LYS A 227 12.79 -10.88 -2.45
CA LYS A 227 13.85 -10.18 -3.17
C LYS A 227 13.29 -9.30 -4.29
N THR A 228 12.30 -9.78 -5.04
CA THR A 228 11.60 -9.01 -6.07
C THR A 228 10.97 -7.75 -5.50
N VAL A 229 10.18 -7.88 -4.43
CA VAL A 229 9.48 -6.74 -3.82
C VAL A 229 10.46 -5.77 -3.17
N THR A 230 11.46 -6.29 -2.43
CA THR A 230 12.47 -5.44 -1.77
C THR A 230 13.26 -4.60 -2.77
N TRP A 231 13.73 -5.20 -3.84
CA TRP A 231 14.55 -4.50 -4.84
C TRP A 231 13.72 -3.46 -5.61
N SER A 232 12.49 -3.81 -6.00
CA SER A 232 11.56 -2.85 -6.59
C SER A 232 11.27 -1.66 -5.66
N ASN A 233 11.07 -1.91 -4.36
CA ASN A 233 10.81 -0.87 -3.38
C ASN A 233 11.99 0.09 -3.22
N GLU A 234 13.22 -0.43 -3.24
CA GLU A 234 14.43 0.41 -3.21
C GLU A 234 14.52 1.32 -4.44
N ILE A 235 14.23 0.78 -5.62
CA ILE A 235 14.22 1.55 -6.86
C ILE A 235 13.14 2.63 -6.79
N LYS A 236 11.91 2.27 -6.41
CA LYS A 236 10.78 3.23 -6.33
C LYS A 236 11.01 4.28 -5.27
N ARG A 237 11.53 3.90 -4.09
CA ARG A 237 11.93 4.84 -3.03
C ARG A 237 12.89 5.90 -3.55
N ALA A 238 13.96 5.48 -4.22
CA ALA A 238 14.97 6.40 -4.75
C ALA A 238 14.39 7.40 -5.78
N VAL A 239 13.33 7.01 -6.49
CA VAL A 239 12.60 7.90 -7.41
C VAL A 239 11.75 8.91 -6.63
N VAL A 240 10.94 8.42 -5.67
CA VAL A 240 10.05 9.26 -4.87
C VAL A 240 10.83 10.27 -4.02
N GLU A 241 11.97 9.86 -3.45
CA GLU A 241 12.82 10.78 -2.67
C GLU A 241 13.43 11.90 -3.53
N LYS A 242 13.74 11.59 -4.80
CA LYS A 242 14.32 12.58 -5.73
C LYS A 242 13.28 13.50 -6.35
N ASP A 243 12.08 13.00 -6.61
CA ASP A 243 11.00 13.69 -7.31
C ASP A 243 9.65 13.25 -6.75
N PRO A 244 9.25 13.78 -5.57
CA PRO A 244 8.04 13.35 -4.86
C PRO A 244 6.74 13.57 -5.62
N THR A 245 6.72 14.53 -6.54
CA THR A 245 5.57 14.86 -7.40
C THR A 245 5.65 14.17 -8.76
N GLU A 246 6.79 13.55 -9.06
CA GLU A 246 7.13 12.92 -10.36
C GLU A 246 6.96 13.88 -11.56
N GLU A 247 7.24 15.17 -11.38
CA GLU A 247 7.15 16.18 -12.44
C GLU A 247 8.28 16.05 -13.45
N HIS A 248 9.47 15.65 -13.00
CA HIS A 248 10.67 15.55 -13.82
C HIS A 248 10.98 14.10 -14.26
N THR A 249 10.38 13.11 -13.63
CA THR A 249 10.63 11.68 -13.89
C THR A 249 9.54 11.04 -14.75
N VAL A 250 8.50 11.77 -15.12
CA VAL A 250 7.34 11.31 -15.92
C VAL A 250 7.75 10.61 -17.23
N ALA A 251 8.85 11.02 -17.85
CA ALA A 251 9.38 10.37 -19.07
C ALA A 251 9.84 8.91 -18.84
N PHE A 252 10.11 8.51 -17.59
CA PHE A 252 10.67 7.20 -17.27
C PHE A 252 9.65 6.21 -16.71
N PHE A 253 8.58 6.69 -16.06
CA PHE A 253 7.61 5.81 -15.40
C PHE A 253 6.25 5.78 -16.09
N GLY A 254 6.07 6.51 -17.20
CA GLY A 254 4.89 6.50 -18.06
C GLY A 254 3.56 6.74 -17.33
N ARG A 255 2.72 7.55 -17.94
CA ARG A 255 1.28 7.52 -17.65
C ARG A 255 0.60 6.42 -18.45
#